data_a2affe429a5c3d49ad1608f0ac66e59d
#
_entry.id   a2affe429a5c3d49ad1608f0ac66e59d
#
_cell.length_a   1.000
_cell.length_b   1.000
_cell.length_c   1.000
_cell.angle_alpha   90.00
_cell.angle_beta   90.00
_cell.angle_gamma   90.00
#
_symmetry.space_group_name_H-M   'P 1'
#
loop_
_entity.id
_entity.type
_entity.pdbx_description
1 polymer ?
#
loop_
_entity_poly.entity_id
_entity_poly.type
_entity_poly.pdbx_seq_one_letter_code
_entity_poly.pdbx_strand_id
1 'polypeptide(L)'
;MHILITVLVCFFAGMGAGLGTGFAGMSAAAVISPMLITFLGMDPYLAVGIALSSDVLASAVSAYTYGKNKNLDIRNGLIMMASVLAFTVVGSYIASIVPSATMGSFSVVMTFLLGVKFIVRPVMTTKEAMQSVSAKKRAVQSVVCGVIVGFICGFVGAGGGMMMLLILTSVLGYELKTAVGTSVFIMTFTALTGAVSHFAIGGAPDWTVFALCVVFTPLWARIAAVFGNKAAPKTLNRATGVVLVVLGAVVLLFKLVG
;
A
#
# COMPACT_ATOMS: atom_id res chain seq x y z
N MET A 1 27.14 -17.61 -3.18
CA MET A 1 27.10 -16.14 -3.00
C MET A 1 25.78 -15.56 -3.47
N HIS A 2 25.27 -15.91 -4.65
CA HIS A 2 23.99 -15.40 -5.17
C HIS A 2 22.76 -15.67 -4.26
N ILE A 3 22.61 -16.89 -3.73
CA ILE A 3 21.47 -17.25 -2.86
C ILE A 3 21.42 -16.38 -1.58
N LEU A 4 22.56 -16.13 -0.94
CA LEU A 4 22.61 -15.29 0.26
C LEU A 4 22.19 -13.85 -0.03
N ILE A 5 22.63 -13.29 -1.14
CA ILE A 5 22.24 -11.93 -1.59
C ILE A 5 20.72 -11.91 -1.85
N THR A 6 20.19 -12.90 -2.57
CA THR A 6 18.74 -13.01 -2.83
C THR A 6 17.94 -13.06 -1.55
N VAL A 7 18.34 -13.88 -0.56
CA VAL A 7 17.65 -13.98 0.73
C VAL A 7 17.70 -12.64 1.48
N LEU A 8 18.86 -11.97 1.53
CA LEU A 8 19.00 -10.67 2.19
C LEU A 8 18.15 -9.58 1.52
N VAL A 9 18.18 -9.51 0.20
CA VAL A 9 17.36 -8.54 -0.55
C VAL A 9 15.88 -8.78 -0.30
N CYS A 10 15.41 -10.01 -0.42
CA CYS A 10 14.00 -10.37 -0.18
C CYS A 10 13.60 -10.13 1.28
N PHE A 11 14.50 -10.38 2.25
CA PHE A 11 14.25 -10.10 3.66
C PHE A 11 14.04 -8.62 3.92
N PHE A 12 14.97 -7.76 3.47
CA PHE A 12 14.86 -6.31 3.68
C PHE A 12 13.73 -5.68 2.87
N ALA A 13 13.49 -6.16 1.64
CA ALA A 13 12.36 -5.74 0.82
C ALA A 13 11.03 -6.12 1.50
N GLY A 14 10.91 -7.36 1.96
CA GLY A 14 9.74 -7.84 2.67
C GLY A 14 9.52 -7.14 4.01
N MET A 15 10.60 -6.85 4.76
CA MET A 15 10.55 -6.08 6.00
C MET A 15 10.02 -4.66 5.75
N GLY A 16 10.63 -3.92 4.83
CA GLY A 16 10.22 -2.55 4.52
C GLY A 16 8.77 -2.50 4.00
N ALA A 17 8.44 -3.37 3.06
CA ALA A 17 7.10 -3.48 2.50
C ALA A 17 6.06 -3.86 3.56
N GLY A 18 6.35 -4.88 4.37
CA GLY A 18 5.45 -5.34 5.43
C GLY A 18 5.20 -4.27 6.50
N LEU A 19 6.25 -3.59 6.94
CA LEU A 19 6.11 -2.45 7.87
C LEU A 19 5.26 -1.34 7.26
N GLY A 20 5.49 -1.00 5.99
CA GLY A 20 4.70 -0.01 5.26
C GLY A 20 3.23 -0.41 5.13
N THR A 21 2.95 -1.67 4.78
CA THR A 21 1.59 -2.19 4.68
C THR A 21 0.90 -2.19 6.05
N GLY A 22 1.57 -2.71 7.08
CA GLY A 22 0.97 -2.86 8.40
C GLY A 22 0.76 -1.55 9.16
N PHE A 23 1.64 -0.56 9.03
CA PHE A 23 1.50 0.75 9.69
C PHE A 23 0.74 1.77 8.86
N ALA A 24 0.94 1.77 7.54
CA ALA A 24 0.46 2.84 6.67
C ALA A 24 -0.57 2.37 5.64
N GLY A 25 -0.85 1.07 5.56
CA GLY A 25 -1.76 0.56 4.53
C GLY A 25 -1.27 0.83 3.11
N MET A 26 0.06 0.88 2.91
CA MET A 26 0.65 1.09 1.59
C MET A 26 0.84 -0.23 0.85
N SER A 27 0.91 -0.17 -0.48
CA SER A 27 1.19 -1.34 -1.29
C SER A 27 2.63 -1.81 -1.14
N ALA A 28 2.82 -3.11 -0.95
CA ALA A 28 4.13 -3.74 -0.91
C ALA A 28 4.92 -3.56 -2.21
N ALA A 29 4.23 -3.39 -3.33
CA ALA A 29 4.85 -3.17 -4.64
C ALA A 29 5.70 -1.89 -4.68
N ALA A 30 5.39 -0.89 -3.89
CA ALA A 30 6.16 0.35 -3.83
C ALA A 30 7.60 0.16 -3.29
N VAL A 31 7.85 -0.91 -2.55
CA VAL A 31 9.16 -1.22 -1.95
C VAL A 31 9.80 -2.44 -2.60
N ILE A 32 9.06 -3.54 -2.74
CA ILE A 32 9.60 -4.80 -3.25
C ILE A 32 10.06 -4.65 -4.70
N SER A 33 9.22 -4.07 -5.57
CA SER A 33 9.55 -4.00 -7.01
C SER A 33 10.87 -3.27 -7.26
N PRO A 34 11.10 -2.04 -6.77
CA PRO A 34 12.37 -1.36 -7.01
C PRO A 34 13.57 -2.11 -6.40
N MET A 35 13.40 -2.78 -5.26
CA MET A 35 14.49 -3.55 -4.67
C MET A 35 14.86 -4.77 -5.50
N LEU A 36 13.88 -5.54 -6.00
CA LEU A 36 14.14 -6.70 -6.87
C LEU A 36 14.76 -6.28 -8.20
N ILE A 37 14.31 -5.18 -8.79
CA ILE A 37 14.87 -4.65 -10.05
C ILE A 37 16.32 -4.20 -9.83
N THR A 38 16.57 -3.38 -8.80
CA THR A 38 17.88 -2.76 -8.59
C THR A 38 18.94 -3.76 -8.12
N PHE A 39 18.62 -4.64 -7.17
CA PHE A 39 19.63 -5.51 -6.55
C PHE A 39 19.72 -6.92 -7.15
N LEU A 40 18.64 -7.40 -7.76
CA LEU A 40 18.62 -8.74 -8.38
C LEU A 40 18.58 -8.67 -9.91
N GLY A 41 18.49 -7.47 -10.50
CA GLY A 41 18.40 -7.29 -11.95
C GLY A 41 17.16 -7.94 -12.58
N MET A 42 16.07 -8.08 -11.82
CA MET A 42 14.87 -8.75 -12.29
C MET A 42 14.11 -7.92 -13.33
N ASP A 43 13.45 -8.62 -14.25
CA ASP A 43 12.51 -7.98 -15.15
C ASP A 43 11.46 -7.18 -14.38
N PRO A 44 11.23 -5.90 -14.71
CA PRO A 44 10.31 -5.03 -13.96
C PRO A 44 8.89 -5.57 -13.88
N TYR A 45 8.40 -6.21 -14.93
CA TYR A 45 7.04 -6.72 -14.97
C TYR A 45 6.84 -7.91 -14.01
N LEU A 46 7.80 -8.85 -14.00
CA LEU A 46 7.80 -9.98 -13.08
C LEU A 46 8.03 -9.53 -11.63
N ALA A 47 8.92 -8.56 -11.40
CA ALA A 47 9.16 -7.98 -10.07
C ALA A 47 7.88 -7.37 -9.47
N VAL A 48 7.08 -6.67 -10.29
CA VAL A 48 5.77 -6.13 -9.86
C VAL A 48 4.79 -7.25 -9.55
N GLY A 49 4.74 -8.32 -10.36
CA GLY A 49 3.87 -9.48 -10.12
C GLY A 49 4.17 -10.16 -8.78
N ILE A 50 5.46 -10.38 -8.47
CA ILE A 50 5.92 -10.93 -7.17
C ILE A 50 5.53 -10.01 -6.01
N ALA A 51 5.75 -8.71 -6.18
CA ALA A 51 5.45 -7.71 -5.16
C ALA A 51 3.95 -7.63 -4.86
N LEU A 52 3.10 -7.62 -5.88
CA LEU A 52 1.64 -7.64 -5.71
C LEU A 52 1.14 -8.93 -5.06
N SER A 53 1.73 -10.08 -5.39
CA SER A 53 1.39 -11.35 -4.72
C SER A 53 1.73 -11.32 -3.23
N SER A 54 2.89 -10.77 -2.89
CA SER A 54 3.29 -10.55 -1.49
C SER A 54 2.35 -9.58 -0.77
N ASP A 55 1.89 -8.54 -1.49
CA ASP A 55 0.94 -7.55 -0.97
C ASP A 55 -0.44 -8.17 -0.66
N VAL A 56 -0.92 -9.11 -1.47
CA VAL A 56 -2.18 -9.83 -1.19
C VAL A 56 -2.18 -10.40 0.22
N LEU A 57 -1.13 -11.17 0.56
CA LEU A 57 -1.05 -11.82 1.87
C LEU A 57 -0.75 -10.84 2.99
N ALA A 58 0.14 -9.87 2.76
CA ALA A 58 0.46 -8.84 3.74
C ALA A 58 -0.75 -7.98 4.08
N SER A 59 -1.50 -7.55 3.06
CA SER A 59 -2.72 -6.78 3.22
C SER A 59 -3.84 -7.59 3.87
N ALA A 60 -4.03 -8.86 3.48
CA ALA A 60 -5.03 -9.75 4.08
C ALA A 60 -4.78 -9.99 5.58
N VAL A 61 -3.53 -10.29 5.96
CA VAL A 61 -3.14 -10.49 7.36
C VAL A 61 -3.30 -9.21 8.18
N SER A 62 -2.93 -8.07 7.60
CA SER A 62 -3.14 -6.75 8.22
C SER A 62 -4.63 -6.43 8.37
N ALA A 63 -5.43 -6.62 7.32
CA ALA A 63 -6.89 -6.40 7.35
C ALA A 63 -7.57 -7.28 8.40
N TYR A 64 -7.20 -8.56 8.48
CA TYR A 64 -7.68 -9.46 9.53
C TYR A 64 -7.32 -8.95 10.92
N THR A 65 -6.07 -8.51 11.12
CA THR A 65 -5.58 -8.01 12.42
C THR A 65 -6.31 -6.74 12.84
N TYR A 66 -6.51 -5.79 11.93
CA TYR A 66 -7.29 -4.57 12.19
C TYR A 66 -8.78 -4.87 12.37
N GLY A 67 -9.35 -5.77 11.57
CA GLY A 67 -10.74 -6.20 11.66
C GLY A 67 -11.08 -6.85 13.00
N LYS A 68 -10.23 -7.76 13.49
CA LYS A 68 -10.39 -8.39 14.82
C LYS A 68 -10.44 -7.35 15.96
N ASN A 69 -9.77 -6.23 15.80
CA ASN A 69 -9.75 -5.12 16.74
C ASN A 69 -10.82 -4.06 16.45
N LYS A 70 -11.81 -4.35 15.59
CA LYS A 70 -12.90 -3.44 15.19
C LYS A 70 -12.39 -2.12 14.56
N ASN A 71 -11.23 -2.16 13.92
CA ASN A 71 -10.59 -1.05 13.22
C ASN A 71 -10.67 -1.28 11.69
N LEU A 72 -11.88 -1.62 11.20
CA LEU A 72 -12.16 -1.87 9.78
C LEU A 72 -13.59 -1.44 9.48
N ASP A 73 -13.76 -0.57 8.48
CA ASP A 73 -15.06 -0.19 7.95
C ASP A 73 -15.36 -1.01 6.68
N ILE A 74 -15.91 -2.21 6.86
CA ILE A 74 -16.17 -3.14 5.74
C ILE A 74 -17.16 -2.53 4.76
N ARG A 75 -18.26 -1.93 5.23
CA ARG A 75 -19.34 -1.43 4.37
C ARG A 75 -18.86 -0.35 3.41
N ASN A 76 -18.27 0.71 3.94
CA ASN A 76 -17.76 1.79 3.10
C ASN A 76 -16.48 1.37 2.36
N GLY A 77 -15.70 0.44 2.92
CA GLY A 77 -14.56 -0.19 2.25
C GLY A 77 -14.98 -0.94 0.98
N LEU A 78 -16.07 -1.72 1.01
CA LEU A 78 -16.61 -2.41 -0.18
C LEU A 78 -17.12 -1.43 -1.23
N ILE A 79 -17.82 -0.37 -0.80
CA ILE A 79 -18.31 0.68 -1.72
C ILE A 79 -17.12 1.37 -2.40
N MET A 80 -16.12 1.76 -1.62
CA MET A 80 -14.91 2.41 -2.13
C MET A 80 -14.10 1.47 -3.03
N MET A 81 -13.97 0.19 -2.65
CA MET A 81 -13.28 -0.84 -3.44
C MET A 81 -13.90 -1.02 -4.83
N ALA A 82 -15.23 -1.12 -4.92
CA ALA A 82 -15.90 -1.23 -6.21
C ALA A 82 -15.58 -0.04 -7.12
N SER A 83 -15.60 1.18 -6.58
CA SER A 83 -15.23 2.39 -7.32
C SER A 83 -13.74 2.40 -7.69
N VAL A 84 -12.86 2.00 -6.76
CA VAL A 84 -11.41 1.90 -7.03
C VAL A 84 -11.12 0.93 -8.17
N LEU A 85 -11.66 -0.28 -8.10
CA LEU A 85 -11.44 -1.30 -9.14
C LEU A 85 -11.93 -0.84 -10.51
N ALA A 86 -13.15 -0.28 -10.59
CA ALA A 86 -13.70 0.23 -11.85
C ALA A 86 -12.82 1.34 -12.47
N PHE A 87 -12.41 2.31 -11.68
CA PHE A 87 -11.64 3.46 -12.16
C PHE A 87 -10.14 3.19 -12.29
N THR A 88 -9.62 2.14 -11.67
CA THR A 88 -8.26 1.64 -11.94
C THR A 88 -8.13 1.20 -13.41
N VAL A 89 -9.15 0.54 -13.96
CA VAL A 89 -9.16 0.16 -15.39
C VAL A 89 -9.11 1.41 -16.28
N VAL A 90 -9.91 2.44 -15.95
CA VAL A 90 -9.93 3.71 -16.70
C VAL A 90 -8.57 4.42 -16.60
N GLY A 91 -8.00 4.50 -15.41
CA GLY A 91 -6.68 5.11 -15.18
C GLY A 91 -5.56 4.39 -15.93
N SER A 92 -5.57 3.04 -15.91
CA SER A 92 -4.60 2.22 -16.64
C SER A 92 -4.72 2.39 -18.16
N TYR A 93 -5.93 2.49 -18.67
CA TYR A 93 -6.15 2.77 -20.10
C TYR A 93 -5.56 4.13 -20.50
N ILE A 94 -5.82 5.17 -19.71
CA ILE A 94 -5.24 6.50 -19.97
C ILE A 94 -3.72 6.48 -19.82
N ALA A 95 -3.17 5.76 -18.84
CA ALA A 95 -1.74 5.59 -18.67
C ALA A 95 -1.06 4.94 -19.89
N SER A 96 -1.74 4.02 -20.58
CA SER A 96 -1.18 3.34 -21.76
C SER A 96 -0.95 4.25 -22.97
N ILE A 97 -1.60 5.41 -23.01
CA ILE A 97 -1.48 6.39 -24.10
C ILE A 97 -0.62 7.62 -23.72
N VAL A 98 -0.11 7.68 -22.50
CA VAL A 98 0.74 8.79 -22.00
C VAL A 98 2.18 8.30 -21.79
N PRO A 99 3.22 9.08 -22.18
CA PRO A 99 4.63 8.68 -21.97
C PRO A 99 4.96 8.40 -20.51
N SER A 100 5.61 7.26 -20.25
CA SER A 100 5.79 6.66 -18.91
C SER A 100 6.79 7.37 -17.97
N ALA A 101 7.57 8.34 -18.47
CA ALA A 101 8.69 8.93 -17.72
C ALA A 101 8.30 9.69 -16.43
N THR A 102 7.04 10.14 -16.33
CA THR A 102 6.59 11.02 -15.22
C THR A 102 5.96 10.27 -14.04
N MET A 103 5.48 9.05 -14.26
CA MET A 103 4.59 8.36 -13.32
C MET A 103 5.28 7.81 -12.07
N GLY A 104 6.45 7.24 -12.22
CA GLY A 104 7.14 6.57 -11.11
C GLY A 104 7.70 7.51 -10.04
N SER A 105 7.95 8.77 -10.35
CA SER A 105 8.49 9.75 -9.40
C SER A 105 7.42 10.31 -8.47
N PHE A 106 6.19 10.45 -8.95
CA PHE A 106 5.06 10.97 -8.17
C PHE A 106 4.77 10.13 -6.92
N SER A 107 4.72 8.81 -7.07
CA SER A 107 4.44 7.89 -5.96
C SER A 107 5.46 8.01 -4.82
N VAL A 108 6.74 8.11 -5.15
CA VAL A 108 7.83 8.19 -4.17
C VAL A 108 7.79 9.51 -3.41
N VAL A 109 7.63 10.62 -4.13
CA VAL A 109 7.52 11.95 -3.51
C VAL A 109 6.30 12.02 -2.59
N MET A 110 5.15 11.49 -3.02
CA MET A 110 3.94 11.45 -2.21
C MET A 110 4.10 10.58 -0.95
N THR A 111 4.84 9.47 -1.02
CA THR A 111 5.17 8.65 0.16
C THR A 111 5.93 9.47 1.19
N PHE A 112 6.99 10.14 0.77
CA PHE A 112 7.83 10.95 1.63
C PHE A 112 7.03 12.09 2.26
N LEU A 113 6.29 12.86 1.45
CA LEU A 113 5.46 13.98 1.93
C LEU A 113 4.38 13.53 2.91
N LEU A 114 3.75 12.38 2.65
CA LEU A 114 2.75 11.81 3.56
C LEU A 114 3.38 11.41 4.89
N GLY A 115 4.57 10.83 4.87
CA GLY A 115 5.33 10.50 6.07
C GLY A 115 5.65 11.75 6.90
N VAL A 116 6.15 12.80 6.28
CA VAL A 116 6.38 14.11 6.92
C VAL A 116 5.08 14.66 7.51
N LYS A 117 3.96 14.60 6.76
CA LYS A 117 2.65 15.03 7.26
C LYS A 117 2.25 14.32 8.55
N PHE A 118 2.41 13.00 8.66
CA PHE A 118 2.05 12.26 9.87
C PHE A 118 2.92 12.60 11.08
N ILE A 119 4.16 13.01 10.86
CA ILE A 119 5.05 13.48 11.93
C ILE A 119 4.67 14.88 12.38
N VAL A 120 4.47 15.81 11.43
CA VAL A 120 4.25 17.24 11.71
C VAL A 120 2.79 17.53 12.09
N ARG A 121 1.84 16.89 11.40
CA ARG A 121 0.39 17.07 11.61
C ARG A 121 -0.27 15.70 11.81
N PRO A 122 -0.15 15.11 13.01
CA PRO A 122 -0.71 13.79 13.30
C PRO A 122 -2.23 13.78 13.14
N VAL A 123 -2.76 12.65 12.70
CA VAL A 123 -4.21 12.42 12.62
C VAL A 123 -4.69 12.08 14.03
N MET A 124 -5.46 12.98 14.62
CA MET A 124 -6.00 12.85 15.97
C MET A 124 -7.52 12.67 15.97
N THR A 125 -8.11 12.36 14.82
CA THR A 125 -9.54 12.04 14.71
C THR A 125 -9.87 10.84 15.59
N THR A 126 -10.87 10.98 16.46
CA THR A 126 -11.34 9.89 17.31
C THR A 126 -12.36 9.02 16.59
N LYS A 127 -12.60 7.82 17.11
CA LYS A 127 -13.56 6.89 16.53
C LYS A 127 -14.99 7.43 16.65
N GLU A 128 -15.30 8.13 17.72
CA GLU A 128 -16.58 8.79 17.95
C GLU A 128 -16.82 9.91 16.93
N ALA A 129 -15.82 10.77 16.71
CA ALA A 129 -15.89 11.82 15.69
C ALA A 129 -16.05 11.25 14.28
N MET A 130 -15.35 10.16 13.98
CA MET A 130 -15.53 9.44 12.72
C MET A 130 -16.97 8.91 12.58
N GLN A 131 -17.55 8.34 13.64
CA GLN A 131 -18.88 7.73 13.60
C GLN A 131 -20.02 8.76 13.57
N SER A 132 -19.79 10.01 13.94
CA SER A 132 -20.81 11.08 13.89
C SER A 132 -21.23 11.48 12.47
N VAL A 133 -20.44 11.11 11.44
CA VAL A 133 -20.77 11.39 10.05
C VAL A 133 -21.88 10.47 9.57
N SER A 134 -22.93 11.04 8.94
CA SER A 134 -24.09 10.27 8.47
C SER A 134 -23.68 9.18 7.44
N ALA A 135 -24.30 8.03 7.51
CA ALA A 135 -23.99 6.88 6.64
C ALA A 135 -24.12 7.21 5.14
N LYS A 136 -25.13 8.01 4.76
CA LYS A 136 -25.34 8.44 3.37
C LYS A 136 -24.21 9.33 2.88
N LYS A 137 -23.80 10.32 3.69
CA LYS A 137 -22.67 11.23 3.36
C LYS A 137 -21.39 10.42 3.19
N ARG A 138 -21.10 9.49 4.10
CA ARG A 138 -19.92 8.63 4.04
C ARG A 138 -19.90 7.74 2.81
N ALA A 139 -21.03 7.11 2.46
CA ALA A 139 -21.12 6.30 1.26
C ALA A 139 -20.84 7.11 -0.02
N VAL A 140 -21.43 8.30 -0.15
CA VAL A 140 -21.19 9.20 -1.30
C VAL A 140 -19.71 9.61 -1.35
N GLN A 141 -19.13 10.00 -0.22
CA GLN A 141 -17.71 10.35 -0.15
C GLN A 141 -16.82 9.15 -0.51
N SER A 142 -17.18 7.93 -0.08
CA SER A 142 -16.42 6.71 -0.42
C SER A 142 -16.45 6.43 -1.92
N VAL A 143 -17.58 6.64 -2.61
CA VAL A 143 -17.66 6.52 -4.07
C VAL A 143 -16.77 7.56 -4.74
N VAL A 144 -16.94 8.84 -4.42
CA VAL A 144 -16.18 9.94 -5.06
C VAL A 144 -14.68 9.78 -4.83
N CYS A 145 -14.29 9.49 -3.60
CA CYS A 145 -12.88 9.26 -3.27
C CYS A 145 -12.35 7.97 -3.89
N GLY A 146 -13.16 6.93 -3.99
CA GLY A 146 -12.82 5.69 -4.67
C GLY A 146 -12.55 5.90 -6.17
N VAL A 147 -13.33 6.73 -6.83
CA VAL A 147 -13.09 7.15 -8.22
C VAL A 147 -11.72 7.83 -8.37
N ILE A 148 -11.41 8.79 -7.50
CA ILE A 148 -10.14 9.53 -7.54
C ILE A 148 -8.97 8.59 -7.26
N VAL A 149 -9.06 7.76 -6.20
CA VAL A 149 -8.01 6.80 -5.86
C VAL A 149 -7.82 5.77 -6.95
N GLY A 150 -8.91 5.21 -7.48
CA GLY A 150 -8.86 4.22 -8.55
C GLY A 150 -8.18 4.78 -9.81
N PHE A 151 -8.57 5.99 -10.21
CA PHE A 151 -7.93 6.66 -11.33
C PHE A 151 -6.42 6.85 -11.11
N ILE A 152 -6.01 7.36 -9.94
CA ILE A 152 -4.60 7.55 -9.59
C ILE A 152 -3.86 6.20 -9.50
N CYS A 153 -4.47 5.18 -8.91
CA CYS A 153 -3.90 3.83 -8.85
C CYS A 153 -3.63 3.25 -10.24
N GLY A 154 -4.60 3.36 -11.13
CA GLY A 154 -4.46 2.88 -12.50
C GLY A 154 -3.46 3.70 -13.31
N PHE A 155 -3.44 5.02 -13.13
CA PHE A 155 -2.57 5.92 -13.86
C PHE A 155 -1.11 5.86 -13.38
N VAL A 156 -0.88 5.83 -12.06
CA VAL A 156 0.47 5.88 -11.45
C VAL A 156 1.03 4.48 -11.14
N GLY A 157 0.18 3.45 -11.05
CA GLY A 157 0.55 2.10 -10.66
C GLY A 157 0.65 1.94 -9.13
N ALA A 158 1.78 1.50 -8.60
CA ALA A 158 1.98 1.08 -7.19
C ALA A 158 1.70 2.13 -6.09
N GLY A 159 1.32 3.37 -6.44
CA GLY A 159 1.09 4.47 -5.48
C GLY A 159 -0.27 4.47 -4.76
N GLY A 160 -1.17 3.56 -5.12
CA GLY A 160 -2.57 3.61 -4.68
C GLY A 160 -2.81 3.51 -3.19
N GLY A 161 -2.10 2.65 -2.48
CA GLY A 161 -2.32 2.45 -1.04
C GLY A 161 -2.06 3.69 -0.19
N MET A 162 -1.05 4.47 -0.54
CA MET A 162 -0.71 5.71 0.19
C MET A 162 -1.73 6.82 -0.04
N MET A 163 -2.20 6.96 -1.28
CA MET A 163 -3.28 7.89 -1.60
C MET A 163 -4.57 7.50 -0.88
N MET A 164 -4.83 6.19 -0.74
CA MET A 164 -5.94 5.66 0.04
C MET A 164 -5.88 6.13 1.50
N LEU A 165 -4.73 5.95 2.16
CA LEU A 165 -4.56 6.40 3.55
C LEU A 165 -4.73 7.91 3.69
N LEU A 166 -4.14 8.70 2.77
CA LEU A 166 -4.29 10.15 2.76
C LEU A 166 -5.75 10.58 2.65
N ILE A 167 -6.49 9.98 1.72
CA ILE A 167 -7.89 10.30 1.46
C ILE A 167 -8.76 9.86 2.64
N LEU A 168 -8.60 8.65 3.15
CA LEU A 168 -9.35 8.16 4.30
C LEU A 168 -9.16 9.06 5.52
N THR A 169 -7.92 9.49 5.80
CA THR A 169 -7.63 10.30 6.99
C THR A 169 -7.95 11.78 6.80
N SER A 170 -7.67 12.37 5.63
CA SER A 170 -7.71 13.82 5.43
C SER A 170 -9.01 14.32 4.81
N VAL A 171 -9.68 13.48 4.00
CA VAL A 171 -10.92 13.85 3.31
C VAL A 171 -12.13 13.21 3.98
N LEU A 172 -12.07 11.90 4.27
CA LEU A 172 -13.18 11.20 4.91
C LEU A 172 -13.15 11.32 6.45
N GLY A 173 -12.08 11.85 7.03
CA GLY A 173 -11.96 12.06 8.48
C GLY A 173 -11.92 10.77 9.30
N TYR A 174 -11.37 9.70 8.73
CA TYR A 174 -11.22 8.43 9.45
C TYR A 174 -10.18 8.55 10.56
N GLU A 175 -10.44 7.86 11.67
CA GLU A 175 -9.41 7.55 12.67
C GLU A 175 -8.29 6.74 12.00
N LEU A 176 -7.04 7.00 12.38
CA LEU A 176 -5.88 6.41 11.70
C LEU A 176 -5.90 4.87 11.66
N LYS A 177 -6.26 4.19 12.76
CA LYS A 177 -6.33 2.72 12.80
C LYS A 177 -7.38 2.17 11.83
N THR A 178 -8.55 2.79 11.81
CA THR A 178 -9.64 2.39 10.91
C THR A 178 -9.29 2.73 9.44
N ALA A 179 -8.59 3.82 9.19
CA ALA A 179 -8.10 4.17 7.86
C ALA A 179 -7.09 3.13 7.34
N VAL A 180 -6.10 2.75 8.16
CA VAL A 180 -5.13 1.70 7.79
C VAL A 180 -5.85 0.36 7.56
N GLY A 181 -6.70 -0.07 8.48
CA GLY A 181 -7.45 -1.33 8.34
C GLY A 181 -8.31 -1.37 7.07
N THR A 182 -9.01 -0.27 6.77
CA THR A 182 -9.86 -0.18 5.57
C THR A 182 -9.01 -0.11 4.29
N SER A 183 -7.88 0.60 4.32
CA SER A 183 -6.93 0.65 3.20
C SER A 183 -6.40 -0.74 2.85
N VAL A 184 -5.84 -1.48 3.82
CA VAL A 184 -5.31 -2.83 3.55
C VAL A 184 -6.40 -3.82 3.14
N PHE A 185 -7.64 -3.65 3.62
CA PHE A 185 -8.77 -4.46 3.15
C PHE A 185 -9.00 -4.26 1.64
N ILE A 186 -9.08 -3.03 1.18
CA ILE A 186 -9.24 -2.71 -0.24
C ILE A 186 -8.02 -3.20 -1.03
N MET A 187 -6.81 -2.98 -0.51
CA MET A 187 -5.55 -3.39 -1.13
C MET A 187 -5.46 -4.91 -1.35
N THR A 188 -6.02 -5.73 -0.46
CA THR A 188 -6.05 -7.18 -0.64
C THR A 188 -6.65 -7.58 -1.99
N PHE A 189 -7.75 -6.98 -2.37
CA PHE A 189 -8.45 -7.30 -3.62
C PHE A 189 -7.82 -6.62 -4.85
N THR A 190 -7.37 -5.38 -4.72
CA THR A 190 -6.68 -4.69 -5.81
C THR A 190 -5.34 -5.33 -6.14
N ALA A 191 -4.57 -5.75 -5.13
CA ALA A 191 -3.32 -6.46 -5.32
C ALA A 191 -3.54 -7.85 -5.92
N LEU A 192 -4.60 -8.58 -5.52
CA LEU A 192 -4.95 -9.87 -6.11
C LEU A 192 -5.26 -9.74 -7.61
N THR A 193 -6.08 -8.78 -7.98
CA THR A 193 -6.39 -8.51 -9.40
C THR A 193 -5.12 -8.19 -10.18
N GLY A 194 -4.24 -7.35 -9.63
CA GLY A 194 -2.98 -6.99 -10.24
C GLY A 194 -2.03 -8.19 -10.38
N ALA A 195 -1.85 -8.99 -9.33
CA ALA A 195 -0.97 -10.17 -9.34
C ALA A 195 -1.41 -11.20 -10.39
N VAL A 196 -2.72 -11.51 -10.42
CA VAL A 196 -3.27 -12.44 -11.43
C VAL A 196 -3.03 -11.92 -12.85
N SER A 197 -3.27 -10.63 -13.10
CA SER A 197 -3.03 -10.02 -14.40
C SER A 197 -1.56 -10.08 -14.82
N HIS A 198 -0.63 -9.80 -13.90
CA HIS A 198 0.80 -9.84 -14.19
C HIS A 198 1.30 -11.24 -14.56
N PHE A 199 0.86 -12.28 -13.85
CA PHE A 199 1.29 -13.64 -14.17
C PHE A 199 0.56 -14.23 -15.38
N ALA A 200 -0.67 -13.82 -15.65
CA ALA A 200 -1.39 -14.23 -16.85
C ALA A 200 -0.73 -13.70 -18.14
N ILE A 201 -0.09 -12.53 -18.08
CA ILE A 201 0.54 -11.86 -19.22
C ILE A 201 2.06 -12.10 -19.24
N GLY A 202 2.75 -11.98 -18.11
CA GLY A 202 4.20 -11.99 -18.00
C GLY A 202 4.84 -13.39 -17.80
N GLY A 203 4.03 -14.42 -17.59
CA GLY A 203 4.52 -15.79 -17.36
C GLY A 203 4.93 -16.09 -15.92
N ALA A 204 5.64 -17.18 -15.71
CA ALA A 204 5.98 -17.69 -14.38
C ALA A 204 7.05 -16.83 -13.68
N PRO A 205 6.90 -16.57 -12.37
CA PRO A 205 7.91 -15.85 -11.59
C PRO A 205 9.14 -16.71 -11.29
N ASP A 206 10.22 -16.07 -10.81
CA ASP A 206 11.25 -16.79 -10.07
C ASP A 206 10.64 -17.28 -8.75
N TRP A 207 10.44 -18.59 -8.65
CA TRP A 207 9.75 -19.20 -7.51
C TRP A 207 10.51 -19.05 -6.19
N THR A 208 11.83 -18.91 -6.21
CA THR A 208 12.64 -18.67 -5.00
C THR A 208 12.40 -17.28 -4.46
N VAL A 209 12.51 -16.26 -5.32
CA VAL A 209 12.24 -14.86 -4.96
C VAL A 209 10.78 -14.67 -4.54
N PHE A 210 9.85 -15.28 -5.29
CA PHE A 210 8.43 -15.30 -4.97
C PHE A 210 8.16 -15.84 -3.56
N ALA A 211 8.66 -17.03 -3.25
CA ALA A 211 8.43 -17.67 -1.95
C ALA A 211 9.02 -16.85 -0.80
N LEU A 212 10.23 -16.32 -0.96
CA LEU A 212 10.86 -15.48 0.05
C LEU A 212 10.07 -14.19 0.32
N CYS A 213 9.67 -13.46 -0.71
CA CYS A 213 8.89 -12.24 -0.57
C CYS A 213 7.50 -12.52 0.04
N VAL A 214 6.82 -13.59 -0.41
CA VAL A 214 5.51 -14.01 0.08
C VAL A 214 5.54 -14.45 1.54
N VAL A 215 6.69 -14.94 2.06
CA VAL A 215 6.86 -15.29 3.48
C VAL A 215 7.23 -14.08 4.32
N PHE A 216 8.24 -13.32 3.91
CA PHE A 216 8.76 -12.23 4.74
C PHE A 216 7.79 -11.04 4.84
N THR A 217 7.12 -10.69 3.76
CA THR A 217 6.24 -9.50 3.76
C THR A 217 5.06 -9.63 4.73
N PRO A 218 4.23 -10.67 4.69
CA PRO A 218 3.11 -10.81 5.62
C PRO A 218 3.55 -11.01 7.08
N LEU A 219 4.73 -11.58 7.32
CA LEU A 219 5.29 -11.70 8.66
C LEU A 219 5.48 -10.32 9.30
N TRP A 220 6.18 -9.42 8.59
CA TRP A 220 6.42 -8.06 9.05
C TRP A 220 5.16 -7.20 9.06
N ALA A 221 4.25 -7.40 8.09
CA ALA A 221 2.96 -6.74 8.07
C ALA A 221 2.10 -7.09 9.30
N ARG A 222 2.10 -8.37 9.70
CA ARG A 222 1.42 -8.81 10.92
C ARG A 222 2.02 -8.16 12.18
N ILE A 223 3.35 -8.13 12.29
CA ILE A 223 4.04 -7.49 13.43
C ILE A 223 3.63 -6.01 13.51
N ALA A 224 3.71 -5.29 12.39
CA ALA A 224 3.35 -3.88 12.30
C ALA A 224 1.85 -3.65 12.62
N ALA A 225 0.95 -4.48 12.09
CA ALA A 225 -0.49 -4.36 12.34
C ALA A 225 -0.86 -4.65 13.80
N VAL A 226 -0.24 -5.64 14.44
CA VAL A 226 -0.44 -5.94 15.88
C VAL A 226 0.04 -4.77 16.73
N PHE A 227 1.22 -4.25 16.45
CA PHE A 227 1.75 -3.08 17.15
C PHE A 227 0.86 -1.85 16.92
N GLY A 228 0.47 -1.58 15.68
CA GLY A 228 -0.38 -0.45 15.28
C GLY A 228 -1.73 -0.45 16.01
N ASN A 229 -2.34 -1.62 16.16
CA ASN A 229 -3.59 -1.75 16.92
C ASN A 229 -3.45 -1.46 18.41
N LYS A 230 -2.31 -1.80 19.02
CA LYS A 230 -2.05 -1.59 20.44
C LYS A 230 -1.52 -0.18 20.75
N ALA A 231 -0.87 0.46 19.78
CA ALA A 231 -0.23 1.75 19.97
C ALA A 231 -1.26 2.87 20.24
N ALA A 232 -0.86 3.83 21.07
CA ALA A 232 -1.60 5.08 21.21
C ALA A 232 -1.62 5.87 19.90
N PRO A 233 -2.65 6.70 19.62
CA PRO A 233 -2.76 7.42 18.35
C PRO A 233 -1.51 8.22 17.97
N LYS A 234 -0.90 8.92 18.94
CA LYS A 234 0.34 9.70 18.73
C LYS A 234 1.52 8.81 18.33
N THR A 235 1.68 7.67 18.99
CA THR A 235 2.74 6.69 18.70
C THR A 235 2.55 6.07 17.33
N LEU A 236 1.31 5.71 16.98
CA LEU A 236 1.00 5.15 15.66
C LEU A 236 1.28 6.17 14.54
N ASN A 237 0.84 7.42 14.69
CA ASN A 237 1.14 8.49 13.74
C ASN A 237 2.66 8.62 13.52
N ARG A 238 3.43 8.63 14.61
CA ARG A 238 4.88 8.76 14.54
C ARG A 238 5.53 7.54 13.87
N ALA A 239 5.11 6.33 14.23
CA ALA A 239 5.61 5.10 13.61
C ALA A 239 5.29 5.07 12.09
N THR A 240 4.04 5.34 11.73
CA THR A 240 3.61 5.46 10.33
C THR A 240 4.43 6.51 9.58
N GLY A 241 4.59 7.69 10.16
CA GLY A 241 5.35 8.78 9.54
C GLY A 241 6.82 8.44 9.34
N VAL A 242 7.49 7.87 10.35
CA VAL A 242 8.90 7.45 10.26
C VAL A 242 9.08 6.37 9.20
N VAL A 243 8.24 5.33 9.20
CA VAL A 243 8.29 4.26 8.19
C VAL A 243 8.13 4.84 6.78
N LEU A 244 7.16 5.71 6.55
CA LEU A 244 6.94 6.32 5.24
C LEU A 244 8.08 7.22 4.79
N VAL A 245 8.65 8.03 5.70
CA VAL A 245 9.82 8.90 5.39
C VAL A 245 11.02 8.04 5.03
N VAL A 246 11.32 7.00 5.82
CA VAL A 246 12.47 6.12 5.56
C VAL A 246 12.28 5.38 4.24
N LEU A 247 11.12 4.78 4.01
CA LEU A 247 10.83 4.07 2.76
C LEU A 247 10.86 5.01 1.55
N GLY A 248 10.24 6.19 1.66
CA GLY A 248 10.28 7.20 0.60
C GLY A 248 11.69 7.66 0.29
N ALA A 249 12.51 7.91 1.31
CA ALA A 249 13.92 8.30 1.15
C ALA A 249 14.75 7.17 0.51
N VAL A 250 14.58 5.93 0.97
CA VAL A 250 15.30 4.77 0.44
C VAL A 250 14.97 4.56 -1.05
N VAL A 251 13.68 4.57 -1.41
CA VAL A 251 13.28 4.40 -2.81
C VAL A 251 13.72 5.58 -3.68
N LEU A 252 13.74 6.81 -3.13
CA LEU A 252 14.26 7.98 -3.85
C LEU A 252 15.74 7.85 -4.11
N LEU A 253 16.53 7.42 -3.12
CA LEU A 253 17.97 7.18 -3.28
C LEU A 253 18.26 6.13 -4.36
N PHE A 254 17.50 5.02 -4.39
CA PHE A 254 17.65 4.00 -5.43
C PHE A 254 17.37 4.54 -6.84
N LYS A 255 16.40 5.46 -6.99
CA LYS A 255 16.13 6.12 -8.27
C LYS A 255 17.21 7.13 -8.71
N LEU A 256 17.97 7.66 -7.77
CA LEU A 256 19.05 8.63 -8.09
C LEU A 256 20.39 7.94 -8.40
N VAL A 257 20.57 6.71 -7.94
CA VAL A 257 21.82 5.95 -8.08
C VAL A 257 21.78 4.93 -9.22
N GLY A 258 20.58 4.46 -9.62
CA GLY A 258 20.38 3.54 -10.74
C GLY A 258 19.73 4.21 -11.92
#